data_0dc38921793bc462a4be05c88260fa63
#
_entry.id   0dc38921793bc462a4be05c88260fa63
#
_cell.length_a   1.000
_cell.length_b   1.000
_cell.length_c   1.000
_cell.angle_alpha   90.00
_cell.angle_beta   90.00
_cell.angle_gamma   90.00
#
_symmetry.space_group_name_H-M   'P 1'
#
loop_
_entity.id
_entity.type
_entity.pdbx_description
1 polymer ?
#
loop_
_entity_poly.entity_id
_entity_poly.type
_entity_poly.pdbx_seq_one_letter_code
_entity_poly.pdbx_strand_id
1 'polypeptide(L)'
;MKREGFIVCCIALLALASCMKGEIKPQEVQVPQFLEVSYNTGVELNQSYADLSAKISSSVGIQAVGFMVGLTEASLHYYSATLKENAYSIRLNNLSGGKEYCFYAKADNGINEIRTKLQWFRAALPSSGEDDSSDDENPPVMPPDGEGITISDPYFESWLLSNFDMDNNNKLESKEVLAVSSMELTTDPIATLDGIQYFANLQRLNCSGSIWNGKLTSLALNNNTKLTSLVCCYNQITSASFPASLEELNIRFNKLSHPNFKGLQNLKRLDCFANNIMSLDLSTLVNLEELTCGLNSFETLNLSNNLKLKKLDLSDSPSLKTVYLKKGQKIAEIIASNNIAIKYLE
;
A
#
# COMPACT_ATOMS: atom_id res chain seq x y z
N MET A 1 -27.30 -35.53 4.42
CA MET A 1 -26.25 -36.08 5.31
C MET A 1 -25.22 -34.98 5.51
N LYS A 2 -25.25 -34.35 6.68
CA LYS A 2 -24.30 -33.31 7.11
C LYS A 2 -22.99 -33.98 7.48
N ARG A 3 -21.85 -33.48 7.00
CA ARG A 3 -20.54 -33.79 7.56
C ARG A 3 -20.04 -32.55 8.26
N GLU A 4 -20.17 -32.53 9.56
CA GLU A 4 -19.45 -31.59 10.43
C GLU A 4 -18.03 -32.11 10.58
N GLY A 5 -17.08 -31.26 10.17
CA GLY A 5 -15.66 -31.52 10.36
C GLY A 5 -15.26 -31.13 11.78
N PHE A 6 -15.08 -32.09 12.63
CA PHE A 6 -14.45 -31.96 13.94
C PHE A 6 -12.97 -31.61 13.74
N ILE A 7 -12.53 -30.45 14.19
CA ILE A 7 -11.11 -30.16 14.40
C ILE A 7 -10.72 -30.81 15.73
N VAL A 8 -10.10 -31.97 15.61
CA VAL A 8 -9.50 -32.67 16.74
C VAL A 8 -8.18 -32.00 17.08
N CYS A 9 -8.12 -31.39 18.25
CA CYS A 9 -6.91 -30.89 18.87
C CYS A 9 -6.03 -32.08 19.27
N CYS A 10 -5.02 -32.43 18.47
CA CYS A 10 -4.03 -33.44 18.84
C CYS A 10 -3.07 -32.88 19.89
N ILE A 11 -3.42 -33.07 21.15
CA ILE A 11 -2.44 -32.99 22.26
C ILE A 11 -1.64 -34.30 22.23
N ALA A 12 -0.40 -34.24 21.79
CA ALA A 12 0.53 -35.34 21.87
C ALA A 12 0.89 -35.55 23.35
N LEU A 13 0.23 -36.54 24.00
CA LEU A 13 0.64 -37.10 25.29
C LEU A 13 1.80 -38.06 25.05
N LEU A 14 3.01 -37.65 25.34
CA LEU A 14 4.12 -38.56 25.65
C LEU A 14 4.05 -38.87 27.16
N ALA A 15 3.34 -39.92 27.51
CA ALA A 15 3.38 -40.48 28.84
C ALA A 15 4.59 -41.38 28.98
N LEU A 16 5.64 -40.89 29.66
CA LEU A 16 6.61 -41.74 30.30
C LEU A 16 6.05 -42.09 31.71
N ALA A 17 5.65 -43.32 31.87
CA ALA A 17 5.23 -43.88 33.13
C ALA A 17 6.42 -43.94 34.10
N SER A 18 6.39 -43.17 35.18
CA SER A 18 7.08 -43.45 36.41
C SER A 18 6.20 -43.09 37.59
N CYS A 19 5.91 -44.09 38.39
CA CYS A 19 5.13 -44.01 39.62
C CYS A 19 5.59 -42.89 40.54
N MET A 20 4.73 -41.88 40.76
CA MET A 20 4.59 -41.16 42.03
C MET A 20 3.19 -40.55 42.07
N LYS A 21 2.44 -40.89 43.14
CA LYS A 21 1.13 -40.32 43.44
C LYS A 21 1.28 -38.83 43.77
N GLY A 22 0.91 -37.99 42.80
CA GLY A 22 0.65 -36.58 42.95
C GLY A 22 -0.30 -36.16 41.86
N GLU A 23 -1.48 -35.69 42.19
CA GLU A 23 -2.41 -35.14 41.23
C GLU A 23 -1.74 -33.94 40.55
N ILE A 24 -1.29 -34.14 39.30
CA ILE A 24 -0.87 -33.02 38.43
C ILE A 24 -2.19 -32.37 37.98
N LYS A 25 -2.57 -31.27 38.64
CA LYS A 25 -3.60 -30.39 38.11
C LYS A 25 -3.09 -29.86 36.75
N PRO A 26 -3.87 -29.96 35.67
CA PRO A 26 -3.49 -29.33 34.42
C PRO A 26 -3.28 -27.86 34.68
N GLN A 27 -2.07 -27.36 34.42
CA GLN A 27 -1.78 -25.94 34.48
C GLN A 27 -2.58 -25.30 33.35
N GLU A 28 -3.61 -24.53 33.72
CA GLU A 28 -4.43 -23.79 32.77
C GLU A 28 -3.51 -22.83 32.04
N VAL A 29 -3.21 -23.14 30.78
CA VAL A 29 -2.42 -22.24 29.92
C VAL A 29 -3.25 -20.99 29.70
N GLN A 30 -2.95 -19.94 30.45
CA GLN A 30 -3.60 -18.66 30.27
C GLN A 30 -3.27 -18.12 28.89
N VAL A 31 -4.27 -18.00 28.04
CA VAL A 31 -4.14 -17.35 26.74
C VAL A 31 -3.87 -15.87 26.99
N PRO A 32 -2.77 -15.31 26.48
CA PRO A 32 -2.49 -13.88 26.62
C PRO A 32 -3.69 -13.03 26.16
N GLN A 33 -3.99 -11.96 26.89
CA GLN A 33 -5.07 -11.06 26.55
C GLN A 33 -4.53 -9.62 26.49
N PHE A 34 -5.14 -8.81 25.65
CA PHE A 34 -4.85 -7.39 25.64
C PHE A 34 -5.45 -6.73 26.90
N LEU A 35 -4.61 -6.02 27.66
CA LEU A 35 -4.99 -5.25 28.84
C LEU A 35 -5.31 -3.82 28.49
N GLU A 36 -4.53 -3.23 27.58
CA GLU A 36 -4.63 -1.84 27.20
C GLU A 36 -4.19 -1.66 25.75
N VAL A 37 -4.90 -0.82 25.02
CA VAL A 37 -4.48 -0.33 23.70
C VAL A 37 -4.80 1.15 23.65
N SER A 38 -3.82 1.96 23.30
CA SER A 38 -3.94 3.42 23.25
C SER A 38 -3.21 3.99 22.06
N TYR A 39 -3.55 5.21 21.71
CA TYR A 39 -2.87 5.98 20.70
C TYR A 39 -2.71 7.45 21.14
N ASN A 40 -1.70 8.10 20.57
CA ASN A 40 -1.50 9.54 20.64
C ASN A 40 -1.15 10.05 19.25
N THR A 41 -1.68 11.18 18.84
CA THR A 41 -1.41 11.80 17.55
C THR A 41 -0.81 13.18 17.72
N GLY A 42 0.09 13.58 16.84
CA GLY A 42 0.73 14.89 16.91
C GLY A 42 1.36 15.28 15.58
N VAL A 43 2.01 16.42 15.61
CA VAL A 43 2.77 16.95 14.47
C VAL A 43 4.19 17.22 14.91
N GLU A 44 5.15 16.73 14.14
CA GLU A 44 6.58 16.97 14.31
C GLU A 44 7.18 17.33 12.96
N LEU A 45 7.92 18.44 12.87
CA LEU A 45 8.50 18.96 11.62
C LEU A 45 7.46 19.05 10.47
N ASN A 46 6.27 19.58 10.76
CA ASN A 46 5.13 19.69 9.84
C ASN A 46 4.61 18.36 9.28
N GLN A 47 4.94 17.25 9.89
CA GLN A 47 4.44 15.93 9.52
C GLN A 47 3.59 15.35 10.65
N SER A 48 2.44 14.81 10.29
CA SER A 48 1.56 14.14 11.23
C SER A 48 2.09 12.77 11.60
N TYR A 49 2.03 12.43 12.87
CA TYR A 49 2.41 11.11 13.37
C TYR A 49 1.33 10.52 14.29
N ALA A 50 1.41 9.23 14.51
CA ALA A 50 0.66 8.55 15.57
C ALA A 50 1.58 7.57 16.30
N ASP A 51 1.58 7.65 17.62
CA ASP A 51 2.17 6.65 18.50
C ASP A 51 1.08 5.68 18.92
N LEU A 52 1.22 4.41 18.53
CA LEU A 52 0.33 3.35 18.95
C LEU A 52 1.01 2.51 20.01
N SER A 53 0.31 2.15 21.07
CA SER A 53 0.84 1.28 22.12
C SER A 53 -0.16 0.25 22.58
N ALA A 54 0.34 -0.91 23.01
CA ALA A 54 -0.46 -2.01 23.52
C ALA A 54 0.24 -2.71 24.69
N LYS A 55 -0.55 -3.19 25.65
CA LYS A 55 -0.11 -4.07 26.74
C LYS A 55 -0.87 -5.39 26.70
N ILE A 56 -0.17 -6.47 26.96
CA ILE A 56 -0.72 -7.82 27.04
C ILE A 56 -0.55 -8.39 28.46
N SER A 57 -1.38 -9.33 28.85
CA SER A 57 -1.36 -9.93 30.19
C SER A 57 -0.11 -10.78 30.46
N SER A 58 0.50 -11.32 29.41
CA SER A 58 1.73 -12.13 29.46
C SER A 58 2.45 -12.11 28.13
N SER A 59 3.76 -12.04 28.16
CA SER A 59 4.64 -12.18 26.99
C SER A 59 5.06 -13.63 26.72
N VAL A 60 4.71 -14.57 27.60
CA VAL A 60 5.09 -15.97 27.50
C VAL A 60 4.52 -16.61 26.24
N GLY A 61 5.37 -17.17 25.41
CA GLY A 61 4.98 -17.84 24.15
C GLY A 61 4.66 -16.92 22.99
N ILE A 62 4.69 -15.59 23.15
CA ILE A 62 4.49 -14.65 22.06
C ILE A 62 5.73 -14.61 21.16
N GLN A 63 5.52 -14.81 19.86
CA GLN A 63 6.58 -14.81 18.86
C GLN A 63 6.61 -13.50 18.05
N ALA A 64 5.45 -12.89 17.83
CA ALA A 64 5.34 -11.64 17.08
C ALA A 64 4.26 -10.72 17.67
N VAL A 65 4.52 -9.43 17.64
CA VAL A 65 3.58 -8.38 18.03
C VAL A 65 3.63 -7.23 17.04
N GLY A 66 2.53 -6.49 16.90
CA GLY A 66 2.47 -5.33 16.03
C GLY A 66 1.07 -4.74 15.93
N PHE A 67 0.90 -3.87 14.95
CA PHE A 67 -0.37 -3.22 14.66
C PHE A 67 -0.73 -3.42 13.19
N MET A 68 -2.01 -3.63 12.94
CA MET A 68 -2.59 -3.50 11.61
C MET A 68 -3.16 -2.08 11.51
N VAL A 69 -2.75 -1.30 10.52
CA VAL A 69 -3.16 0.10 10.37
C VAL A 69 -3.50 0.40 8.91
N GLY A 70 -4.53 1.18 8.67
CA GLY A 70 -4.94 1.58 7.32
C GLY A 70 -5.99 2.69 7.34
N LEU A 71 -6.33 3.21 6.18
CA LEU A 71 -7.41 4.19 6.02
C LEU A 71 -8.80 3.53 6.07
N THR A 72 -8.88 2.24 5.82
CA THR A 72 -10.11 1.43 5.87
C THR A 72 -9.77 0.03 6.37
N GLU A 73 -10.77 -0.74 6.82
CA GLU A 73 -10.59 -2.14 7.20
C GLU A 73 -10.00 -3.00 6.07
N ALA A 74 -10.26 -2.65 4.81
CA ALA A 74 -9.76 -3.36 3.65
C ALA A 74 -8.32 -2.97 3.26
N SER A 75 -7.76 -1.92 3.86
CA SER A 75 -6.43 -1.38 3.56
C SER A 75 -5.43 -1.50 4.72
N LEU A 76 -5.68 -2.42 5.65
CA LEU A 76 -4.83 -2.60 6.82
C LEU A 76 -3.46 -3.19 6.45
N HIS A 77 -2.40 -2.54 6.88
CA HIS A 77 -1.01 -3.00 6.75
C HIS A 77 -0.44 -3.38 8.10
N TYR A 78 0.42 -4.40 8.13
CA TYR A 78 1.07 -4.84 9.33
C TYR A 78 2.34 -4.06 9.61
N TYR A 79 2.41 -3.48 10.80
CA TYR A 79 3.60 -2.82 11.34
C TYR A 79 4.10 -3.64 12.51
N SER A 80 5.26 -4.28 12.34
CA SER A 80 5.90 -5.08 13.39
C SER A 80 6.40 -4.18 14.52
N ALA A 81 6.34 -4.67 15.75
CA ALA A 81 6.85 -3.99 16.92
C ALA A 81 7.77 -4.91 17.73
N THR A 82 8.58 -4.33 18.61
CA THR A 82 9.41 -5.08 19.54
C THR A 82 8.69 -5.18 20.87
N LEU A 83 8.43 -6.42 21.31
CA LEU A 83 7.86 -6.69 22.64
C LEU A 83 8.93 -6.48 23.71
N LYS A 84 8.65 -5.59 24.65
CA LYS A 84 9.47 -5.34 25.86
C LYS A 84 8.63 -5.67 27.07
N GLU A 85 9.04 -6.68 27.84
CA GLU A 85 8.21 -7.20 28.92
C GLU A 85 6.82 -7.62 28.42
N ASN A 86 5.78 -6.87 28.76
CA ASN A 86 4.40 -7.13 28.34
C ASN A 86 3.81 -5.95 27.53
N ALA A 87 4.64 -5.08 26.99
CA ALA A 87 4.21 -3.93 26.22
C ALA A 87 4.98 -3.77 24.93
N TYR A 88 4.34 -3.16 23.94
CA TYR A 88 4.98 -2.79 22.69
C TYR A 88 4.34 -1.53 22.09
N SER A 89 5.11 -0.79 21.32
CA SER A 89 4.65 0.42 20.64
C SER A 89 5.33 0.61 19.30
N ILE A 90 4.69 1.40 18.45
CA ILE A 90 5.27 1.90 17.19
C ILE A 90 4.95 3.38 17.05
N ARG A 91 5.80 4.09 16.31
CA ARG A 91 5.48 5.41 15.78
C ARG A 91 5.23 5.29 14.27
N LEU A 92 4.09 5.78 13.82
CA LEU A 92 3.74 5.95 12.42
C LEU A 92 4.03 7.40 12.05
N ASN A 93 4.93 7.63 11.11
CA ASN A 93 5.26 8.96 10.61
C ASN A 93 4.59 9.21 9.26
N ASN A 94 4.61 10.45 8.80
CA ASN A 94 4.13 10.86 7.47
C ASN A 94 2.66 10.50 7.22
N LEU A 95 1.85 10.61 8.26
CA LEU A 95 0.41 10.43 8.12
C LEU A 95 -0.19 11.64 7.41
N SER A 96 -1.20 11.42 6.57
CA SER A 96 -1.99 12.51 6.00
C SER A 96 -2.78 13.19 7.11
N GLY A 97 -2.43 14.44 7.44
CA GLY A 97 -3.09 15.21 8.50
C GLY A 97 -4.59 15.33 8.26
N GLY A 98 -5.38 15.26 9.32
CA GLY A 98 -6.85 15.30 9.26
C GLY A 98 -7.53 14.03 8.74
N LYS A 99 -6.83 13.08 8.17
CA LYS A 99 -7.42 11.79 7.73
C LYS A 99 -7.69 10.88 8.93
N GLU A 100 -8.73 10.06 8.81
CA GLU A 100 -9.05 9.01 9.77
C GLU A 100 -8.34 7.70 9.39
N TYR A 101 -7.73 7.07 10.37
CA TYR A 101 -7.06 5.78 10.25
C TYR A 101 -7.72 4.79 11.19
N CYS A 102 -7.87 3.56 10.76
CA CYS A 102 -8.27 2.46 11.63
C CYS A 102 -7.08 1.56 11.96
N PHE A 103 -7.10 0.98 13.15
CA PHE A 103 -6.07 0.05 13.60
C PHE A 103 -6.57 -0.97 14.59
N TYR A 104 -5.87 -2.09 14.69
CA TYR A 104 -5.95 -3.00 15.84
C TYR A 104 -4.57 -3.53 16.20
N ALA A 105 -4.36 -3.78 17.48
CA ALA A 105 -3.16 -4.44 17.97
C ALA A 105 -3.29 -5.95 17.81
N LYS A 106 -2.18 -6.63 17.46
CA LYS A 106 -2.13 -8.08 17.34
C LYS A 106 -0.91 -8.66 18.04
N ALA A 107 -1.06 -9.87 18.55
CA ALA A 107 0.03 -10.69 19.05
C ALA A 107 -0.16 -12.13 18.59
N ASP A 108 0.93 -12.81 18.26
CA ASP A 108 0.94 -14.13 17.67
C ASP A 108 1.92 -15.03 18.44
N ASN A 109 1.51 -16.23 18.78
CA ASN A 109 2.35 -17.24 19.42
C ASN A 109 2.81 -18.36 18.46
N GLY A 110 2.63 -18.16 17.15
CA GLY A 110 2.94 -19.15 16.12
C GLY A 110 1.86 -20.20 15.89
N ILE A 111 0.83 -20.25 16.74
CA ILE A 111 -0.32 -21.16 16.62
C ILE A 111 -1.63 -20.37 16.52
N ASN A 112 -1.76 -19.34 17.35
CA ASN A 112 -2.96 -18.50 17.42
C ASN A 112 -2.60 -17.03 17.40
N GLU A 113 -3.40 -16.24 16.68
CA GLU A 113 -3.36 -14.79 16.70
C GLU A 113 -4.44 -14.27 17.67
N ILE A 114 -4.05 -13.40 18.57
CA ILE A 114 -4.98 -12.57 19.36
C ILE A 114 -4.94 -11.13 18.84
N ARG A 115 -6.10 -10.49 18.79
CA ARG A 115 -6.22 -9.11 18.31
C ARG A 115 -7.27 -8.34 19.12
N THR A 116 -7.10 -7.01 19.16
CA THR A 116 -8.09 -6.12 19.75
C THR A 116 -9.26 -5.87 18.78
N LYS A 117 -10.29 -5.22 19.26
CA LYS A 117 -11.30 -4.62 18.38
C LYS A 117 -10.64 -3.53 17.53
N LEU A 118 -11.21 -3.29 16.36
CA LEU A 118 -10.82 -2.18 15.50
C LEU A 118 -11.08 -0.85 16.23
N GLN A 119 -10.10 0.04 16.17
CA GLN A 119 -10.16 1.39 16.70
C GLN A 119 -9.88 2.39 15.59
N TRP A 120 -10.25 3.64 15.81
CA TRP A 120 -10.05 4.72 14.85
C TRP A 120 -9.36 5.90 15.53
N PHE A 121 -8.48 6.56 14.80
CA PHE A 121 -7.90 7.85 15.18
C PHE A 121 -7.83 8.77 13.97
N ARG A 122 -7.86 10.08 14.24
CA ARG A 122 -7.61 11.10 13.23
C ARG A 122 -6.18 11.61 13.38
N ALA A 123 -5.39 11.60 12.30
CA ALA A 123 -4.05 12.17 12.31
C ALA A 123 -4.16 13.69 12.57
N ALA A 124 -3.28 14.21 13.44
CA ALA A 124 -3.27 15.63 13.76
C ALA A 124 -2.98 16.47 12.51
N LEU A 125 -3.62 17.63 12.41
CA LEU A 125 -3.32 18.60 11.36
C LEU A 125 -2.06 19.39 11.75
N PRO A 126 -1.09 19.59 10.86
CA PRO A 126 -0.06 20.59 11.06
C PRO A 126 -0.72 21.94 11.28
N SER A 127 -0.32 22.65 12.34
CA SER A 127 -0.90 23.94 12.69
C SER A 127 -0.54 25.02 11.65
N SER A 128 -1.38 25.23 10.66
CA SER A 128 -1.51 26.49 9.97
C SER A 128 -2.76 27.18 10.50
N GLY A 129 -2.63 28.42 10.98
CA GLY A 129 -3.79 29.17 11.45
C GLY A 129 -4.85 29.35 10.37
N GLU A 130 -6.10 29.32 10.85
CA GLU A 130 -7.35 29.58 10.15
C GLU A 130 -7.99 28.40 9.41
N ASP A 131 -9.22 28.21 9.88
CA ASP A 131 -10.26 27.28 9.50
C ASP A 131 -10.74 27.57 8.06
N ASP A 132 -10.65 26.62 7.14
CA ASP A 132 -11.60 26.54 6.05
C ASP A 132 -11.72 25.11 5.51
N SER A 133 -12.96 24.66 5.45
CA SER A 133 -13.37 23.36 4.96
C SER A 133 -13.34 23.36 3.41
N SER A 134 -12.24 22.88 2.82
CA SER A 134 -12.23 22.40 1.44
C SER A 134 -11.17 21.29 1.29
N ASP A 135 -11.57 20.19 0.64
CA ASP A 135 -10.72 19.06 0.27
C ASP A 135 -9.70 19.45 -0.82
N ASP A 136 -8.86 20.46 -0.55
CA ASP A 136 -7.75 20.83 -1.41
C ASP A 136 -6.45 20.37 -0.75
N GLU A 137 -5.83 19.33 -1.30
CA GLU A 137 -4.44 18.98 -1.04
C GLU A 137 -3.59 20.18 -1.47
N ASN A 138 -3.19 21.03 -0.53
CA ASN A 138 -2.28 22.13 -0.83
C ASN A 138 -1.00 21.56 -1.46
N PRO A 139 -0.56 22.10 -2.60
CA PRO A 139 0.72 21.71 -3.17
C PRO A 139 1.84 21.99 -2.16
N PRO A 140 2.94 21.24 -2.19
CA PRO A 140 4.05 21.45 -1.29
C PRO A 140 4.53 22.89 -1.40
N VAL A 141 4.73 23.53 -0.26
CA VAL A 141 5.24 24.91 -0.23
C VAL A 141 6.66 24.89 -0.77
N MET A 142 6.88 25.61 -1.88
CA MET A 142 8.21 25.75 -2.46
C MET A 142 9.10 26.52 -1.51
N PRO A 143 10.40 26.18 -1.38
CA PRO A 143 11.36 26.97 -0.65
C PRO A 143 11.39 28.40 -1.20
N PRO A 144 11.79 29.40 -0.37
CA PRO A 144 12.03 30.76 -0.84
C PRO A 144 13.01 30.80 -2.02
N ASP A 145 12.90 31.84 -2.84
CA ASP A 145 13.84 32.04 -3.96
C ASP A 145 15.29 32.06 -3.47
N GLY A 146 16.14 31.29 -4.14
CA GLY A 146 17.55 31.09 -3.78
C GLY A 146 17.80 29.96 -2.77
N GLU A 147 16.76 29.37 -2.21
CA GLU A 147 16.82 28.11 -1.46
C GLU A 147 16.38 26.97 -2.36
N GLY A 148 17.20 25.94 -2.51
CA GLY A 148 16.85 24.76 -3.29
C GLY A 148 15.92 23.82 -2.54
N ILE A 149 15.16 22.99 -3.27
CA ILE A 149 14.42 21.88 -2.68
C ILE A 149 15.38 20.85 -2.08
N THR A 150 14.92 20.12 -1.08
CA THR A 150 15.69 19.02 -0.47
C THR A 150 15.27 17.69 -1.10
N ILE A 151 16.26 16.94 -1.57
CA ILE A 151 16.10 15.57 -2.10
C ILE A 151 16.85 14.63 -1.16
N SER A 152 16.16 13.60 -0.67
CA SER A 152 16.73 12.69 0.33
C SER A 152 17.63 11.61 -0.28
N ASP A 153 17.35 11.19 -1.50
CA ASP A 153 18.13 10.15 -2.19
C ASP A 153 19.26 10.80 -3.01
N PRO A 154 20.53 10.51 -2.72
CA PRO A 154 21.67 11.17 -3.36
C PRO A 154 21.81 10.85 -4.86
N TYR A 155 21.31 9.68 -5.30
CA TYR A 155 21.32 9.34 -6.72
C TYR A 155 20.23 10.09 -7.47
N PHE A 156 19.05 10.25 -6.84
CA PHE A 156 17.96 11.04 -7.39
C PHE A 156 18.35 12.52 -7.44
N GLU A 157 18.93 13.05 -6.37
CA GLU A 157 19.46 14.44 -6.34
C GLU A 157 20.49 14.67 -7.45
N SER A 158 21.50 13.81 -7.55
CA SER A 158 22.54 13.93 -8.59
C SER A 158 21.95 13.86 -10.00
N TRP A 159 20.96 12.99 -10.23
CA TRP A 159 20.28 12.91 -11.51
C TRP A 159 19.50 14.19 -11.82
N LEU A 160 18.76 14.72 -10.84
CA LEU A 160 17.98 15.95 -10.98
C LEU A 160 18.88 17.17 -11.27
N LEU A 161 19.96 17.34 -10.51
CA LEU A 161 20.94 18.42 -10.74
C LEU A 161 21.57 18.31 -12.13
N SER A 162 21.94 17.11 -12.55
CA SER A 162 22.55 16.91 -13.89
C SER A 162 21.61 17.23 -15.05
N ASN A 163 20.29 17.19 -14.84
CA ASN A 163 19.30 17.37 -15.89
C ASN A 163 18.55 18.70 -15.83
N PHE A 164 18.44 19.33 -14.65
CA PHE A 164 17.53 20.47 -14.44
C PHE A 164 18.15 21.67 -13.73
N ASP A 165 19.35 21.57 -13.14
CA ASP A 165 20.09 22.71 -12.61
C ASP A 165 20.64 23.54 -13.79
N MET A 166 19.90 24.58 -14.21
CA MET A 166 20.17 25.35 -15.42
C MET A 166 21.26 26.35 -15.22
N ASP A 167 21.47 26.86 -14.01
CA ASP A 167 22.49 27.88 -13.71
C ASP A 167 23.76 27.30 -13.06
N ASN A 168 23.77 25.95 -12.86
CA ASN A 168 24.91 25.20 -12.30
C ASN A 168 25.32 25.67 -10.90
N ASN A 169 24.35 26.09 -10.08
CA ASN A 169 24.59 26.50 -8.71
C ASN A 169 24.51 25.34 -7.68
N ASN A 170 24.28 24.09 -8.15
CA ASN A 170 24.08 22.86 -7.38
C ASN A 170 22.86 22.92 -6.45
N LYS A 171 21.82 23.62 -6.87
CA LYS A 171 20.51 23.66 -6.21
C LYS A 171 19.40 23.49 -7.25
N LEU A 172 18.26 23.00 -6.81
CA LEU A 172 17.06 22.96 -7.64
C LEU A 172 16.07 23.96 -7.07
N GLU A 173 15.98 25.09 -7.73
CA GLU A 173 15.12 26.19 -7.33
C GLU A 173 13.74 26.12 -7.98
N SER A 174 12.79 26.91 -7.48
CA SER A 174 11.40 26.93 -7.94
C SER A 174 11.28 27.06 -9.47
N LYS A 175 12.07 27.94 -10.10
CA LYS A 175 12.05 28.18 -11.56
C LYS A 175 12.40 26.93 -12.36
N GLU A 176 13.35 26.14 -11.87
CA GLU A 176 13.85 24.92 -12.52
C GLU A 176 12.87 23.76 -12.34
N VAL A 177 12.44 23.55 -11.10
CA VAL A 177 11.49 22.49 -10.73
C VAL A 177 10.15 22.66 -11.45
N LEU A 178 9.63 23.89 -11.51
CA LEU A 178 8.36 24.17 -12.18
C LEU A 178 8.46 24.17 -13.73
N ALA A 179 9.65 24.22 -14.28
CA ALA A 179 9.85 24.07 -15.74
C ALA A 179 9.73 22.61 -16.20
N VAL A 180 9.84 21.64 -15.28
CA VAL A 180 9.87 20.21 -15.63
C VAL A 180 8.47 19.68 -15.87
N SER A 181 8.22 19.14 -17.06
CA SER A 181 6.96 18.50 -17.44
C SER A 181 7.11 17.00 -17.75
N SER A 182 8.32 16.50 -17.87
CA SER A 182 8.61 15.10 -18.15
C SER A 182 9.92 14.65 -17.51
N MET A 183 9.93 13.46 -16.94
CA MET A 183 11.13 12.80 -16.41
C MET A 183 11.23 11.37 -16.91
N GLU A 184 12.45 11.00 -17.34
CA GLU A 184 12.81 9.65 -17.78
C GLU A 184 14.02 9.19 -16.96
N LEU A 185 13.75 8.56 -15.81
CA LEU A 185 14.82 8.06 -14.92
C LEU A 185 14.97 6.55 -15.00
N THR A 186 16.21 6.10 -14.79
CA THR A 186 16.48 4.69 -14.47
C THR A 186 16.72 4.58 -12.96
N THR A 187 15.90 3.82 -12.25
CA THR A 187 15.87 3.78 -10.79
C THR A 187 16.77 2.71 -10.16
N ASP A 188 17.73 2.17 -10.89
CA ASP A 188 18.57 1.10 -10.35
C ASP A 188 19.31 1.47 -9.06
N PRO A 189 19.88 2.69 -8.93
CA PRO A 189 20.46 3.11 -7.66
C PRO A 189 19.46 3.86 -6.77
N ILE A 190 18.34 4.38 -7.29
CA ILE A 190 17.41 5.27 -6.60
C ILE A 190 16.45 4.45 -5.74
N ALA A 191 16.44 4.71 -4.44
CA ALA A 191 15.59 3.99 -3.49
C ALA A 191 14.29 4.74 -3.14
N THR A 192 14.27 6.06 -3.27
CA THR A 192 13.09 6.90 -3.06
C THR A 192 13.07 8.08 -4.04
N LEU A 193 11.86 8.56 -4.35
CA LEU A 193 11.64 9.78 -5.13
C LEU A 193 11.17 10.94 -4.23
N ASP A 194 11.52 10.93 -2.94
CA ASP A 194 11.18 12.03 -2.03
C ASP A 194 11.77 13.35 -2.59
N GLY A 195 10.91 14.37 -2.71
CA GLY A 195 11.21 15.59 -3.44
C GLY A 195 10.45 15.71 -4.78
N ILE A 196 9.93 14.58 -5.32
CA ILE A 196 9.14 14.58 -6.56
C ILE A 196 7.87 15.43 -6.44
N GLN A 197 7.32 15.59 -5.23
CA GLN A 197 6.13 16.39 -4.96
C GLN A 197 6.26 17.86 -5.31
N TYR A 198 7.49 18.38 -5.40
CA TYR A 198 7.75 19.77 -5.80
C TYR A 198 7.60 20.02 -7.31
N PHE A 199 7.59 18.96 -8.11
CA PHE A 199 7.47 19.03 -9.57
C PHE A 199 6.00 19.14 -9.99
N ALA A 200 5.34 20.24 -9.62
CA ALA A 200 3.90 20.44 -9.78
C ALA A 200 3.41 20.46 -11.25
N ASN A 201 4.32 20.70 -12.21
CA ASN A 201 4.00 20.70 -13.63
C ASN A 201 4.34 19.38 -14.34
N LEU A 202 4.77 18.35 -13.58
CA LEU A 202 5.10 17.06 -14.15
C LEU A 202 3.86 16.37 -14.74
N GLN A 203 3.94 16.03 -16.03
CA GLN A 203 2.87 15.39 -16.78
C GLN A 203 3.20 13.93 -17.14
N ARG A 204 4.48 13.63 -17.33
CA ARG A 204 4.96 12.28 -17.64
C ARG A 204 6.13 11.91 -16.75
N LEU A 205 6.03 10.74 -16.15
CA LEU A 205 7.09 10.15 -15.33
C LEU A 205 7.35 8.73 -15.76
N ASN A 206 8.57 8.45 -16.20
CA ASN A 206 9.09 7.11 -16.26
C ASN A 206 10.18 6.96 -15.20
N CYS A 207 9.93 6.09 -14.23
CA CYS A 207 10.86 5.75 -13.15
C CYS A 207 11.03 4.23 -13.04
N SER A 208 11.14 3.58 -14.20
CA SER A 208 11.36 2.14 -14.26
C SER A 208 12.78 1.77 -13.84
N GLY A 209 12.92 0.66 -13.14
CA GLY A 209 14.21 0.01 -12.95
C GLY A 209 14.62 -0.80 -14.17
N SER A 210 15.89 -1.17 -14.27
CA SER A 210 16.29 -2.24 -15.16
C SER A 210 15.82 -3.59 -14.60
N ILE A 211 15.73 -4.60 -15.45
CA ILE A 211 15.24 -5.93 -15.05
C ILE A 211 15.99 -6.42 -13.81
N TRP A 212 15.25 -6.62 -12.69
CA TRP A 212 15.71 -7.12 -11.37
C TRP A 212 16.54 -6.14 -10.53
N ASN A 213 16.82 -4.91 -10.98
CA ASN A 213 17.70 -3.98 -10.26
C ASN A 213 17.00 -2.74 -9.66
N GLY A 214 15.78 -2.44 -10.05
CA GLY A 214 15.05 -1.28 -9.49
C GLY A 214 14.92 -1.34 -7.98
N LYS A 215 15.10 -0.21 -7.31
CA LYS A 215 15.17 -0.10 -5.85
C LYS A 215 13.96 0.58 -5.21
N LEU A 216 13.10 1.23 -5.98
CA LEU A 216 11.93 1.90 -5.41
C LEU A 216 11.05 0.91 -4.67
N THR A 217 10.71 1.23 -3.42
CA THR A 217 9.84 0.41 -2.57
C THR A 217 8.46 1.01 -2.36
N SER A 218 8.34 2.32 -2.59
CA SER A 218 7.08 3.06 -2.48
C SER A 218 7.04 4.23 -3.48
N LEU A 219 5.81 4.72 -3.75
CA LEU A 219 5.57 5.92 -4.54
C LEU A 219 4.50 6.78 -3.86
N ALA A 220 4.76 8.08 -3.72
CA ALA A 220 3.81 9.07 -3.21
C ALA A 220 3.67 10.21 -4.23
N LEU A 221 2.69 10.10 -5.13
CA LEU A 221 2.53 11.01 -6.27
C LEU A 221 1.25 11.86 -6.22
N ASN A 222 0.54 11.89 -5.09
CA ASN A 222 -0.71 12.64 -4.95
C ASN A 222 -0.56 14.12 -5.31
N ASN A 223 0.59 14.72 -4.98
CA ASN A 223 0.85 16.14 -5.21
C ASN A 223 1.23 16.47 -6.67
N ASN A 224 1.51 15.47 -7.49
CA ASN A 224 1.80 15.66 -8.90
C ASN A 224 0.49 15.68 -9.72
N THR A 225 -0.39 16.62 -9.42
CA THR A 225 -1.79 16.66 -9.88
C THR A 225 -1.96 16.88 -11.39
N LYS A 226 -0.87 17.17 -12.12
CA LYS A 226 -0.85 17.25 -13.60
C LYS A 226 -0.32 15.97 -14.26
N LEU A 227 0.08 14.95 -13.47
CA LEU A 227 0.64 13.72 -14.01
C LEU A 227 -0.43 12.90 -14.72
N THR A 228 -0.27 12.71 -16.02
CA THR A 228 -1.20 11.96 -16.87
C THR A 228 -0.67 10.59 -17.28
N SER A 229 0.64 10.41 -17.31
CA SER A 229 1.27 9.15 -17.68
C SER A 229 2.38 8.77 -16.69
N LEU A 230 2.26 7.57 -16.13
CA LEU A 230 3.23 7.00 -15.19
C LEU A 230 3.66 5.62 -15.66
N VAL A 231 4.97 5.43 -15.78
CA VAL A 231 5.61 4.13 -16.00
C VAL A 231 6.63 3.91 -14.88
N CYS A 232 6.45 2.85 -14.09
CA CYS A 232 7.35 2.52 -12.99
C CYS A 232 7.54 1.00 -12.85
N CYS A 233 7.93 0.38 -13.95
CA CYS A 233 8.13 -1.06 -14.05
C CYS A 233 9.42 -1.52 -13.35
N TYR A 234 9.51 -2.84 -13.06
CA TYR A 234 10.74 -3.49 -12.58
C TYR A 234 11.34 -2.87 -11.32
N ASN A 235 10.49 -2.50 -10.38
CA ASN A 235 10.89 -2.02 -9.06
C ASN A 235 10.45 -3.00 -7.95
N GLN A 236 10.52 -2.58 -6.72
CA GLN A 236 10.13 -3.38 -5.55
C GLN A 236 8.95 -2.73 -4.81
N ILE A 237 8.09 -2.01 -5.52
CA ILE A 237 7.03 -1.19 -4.95
C ILE A 237 5.99 -2.06 -4.27
N THR A 238 5.80 -1.86 -2.97
CA THR A 238 4.79 -2.52 -2.15
C THR A 238 3.58 -1.63 -1.86
N SER A 239 3.77 -0.30 -1.92
CA SER A 239 2.74 0.71 -1.69
C SER A 239 2.90 1.87 -2.67
N ALA A 240 1.78 2.39 -3.16
CA ALA A 240 1.77 3.53 -4.06
C ALA A 240 0.48 4.34 -3.87
N SER A 241 0.61 5.67 -3.98
CA SER A 241 -0.51 6.59 -4.11
C SER A 241 -0.39 7.39 -5.41
N PHE A 242 -1.50 7.58 -6.08
CA PHE A 242 -1.57 8.07 -7.44
C PHE A 242 -2.47 9.30 -7.55
N PRO A 243 -2.13 10.32 -8.37
CA PRO A 243 -2.99 11.47 -8.61
C PRO A 243 -4.18 11.09 -9.51
N ALA A 244 -5.32 11.73 -9.27
CA ALA A 244 -6.56 11.49 -10.03
C ALA A 244 -6.48 11.88 -11.52
N SER A 245 -5.44 12.63 -11.90
CA SER A 245 -5.19 13.07 -13.28
C SER A 245 -4.69 11.96 -14.21
N LEU A 246 -4.27 10.79 -13.67
CA LEU A 246 -3.69 9.73 -14.49
C LEU A 246 -4.66 9.20 -15.56
N GLU A 247 -4.15 9.12 -16.78
CA GLU A 247 -4.77 8.47 -17.93
C GLU A 247 -4.11 7.14 -18.26
N GLU A 248 -2.81 7.02 -17.99
CA GLU A 248 -2.00 5.84 -18.25
C GLU A 248 -1.17 5.48 -17.02
N LEU A 249 -1.26 4.22 -16.60
CA LEU A 249 -0.51 3.68 -15.47
C LEU A 249 0.07 2.33 -15.83
N ASN A 250 1.40 2.25 -15.82
CA ASN A 250 2.13 1.00 -15.99
C ASN A 250 3.03 0.75 -14.77
N ILE A 251 2.63 -0.24 -13.98
CA ILE A 251 3.27 -0.65 -12.71
C ILE A 251 3.63 -2.14 -12.72
N ARG A 252 3.81 -2.72 -13.90
CA ARG A 252 4.16 -4.14 -14.04
C ARG A 252 5.49 -4.49 -13.36
N PHE A 253 5.65 -5.74 -12.95
CA PHE A 253 6.84 -6.25 -12.27
C PHE A 253 7.20 -5.45 -11.02
N ASN A 254 6.26 -5.40 -10.07
CA ASN A 254 6.42 -4.83 -8.74
C ASN A 254 5.93 -5.83 -7.67
N LYS A 255 5.74 -5.38 -6.44
CA LYS A 255 5.34 -6.22 -5.29
C LYS A 255 4.02 -5.76 -4.66
N LEU A 256 3.17 -5.06 -5.41
CA LEU A 256 1.88 -4.58 -4.91
C LEU A 256 0.96 -5.75 -4.58
N SER A 257 0.36 -5.74 -3.40
CA SER A 257 -0.60 -6.75 -2.96
C SER A 257 -2.04 -6.24 -2.90
N HIS A 258 -2.23 -4.98 -2.52
CA HIS A 258 -3.54 -4.33 -2.38
C HIS A 258 -3.46 -2.89 -2.93
N PRO A 259 -3.28 -2.70 -4.23
CA PRO A 259 -3.24 -1.35 -4.80
C PRO A 259 -4.60 -0.66 -4.66
N ASN A 260 -4.57 0.63 -4.35
CA ASN A 260 -5.77 1.45 -4.33
C ASN A 260 -5.85 2.31 -5.60
N PHE A 261 -6.77 1.97 -6.49
CA PHE A 261 -7.04 2.72 -7.72
C PHE A 261 -8.31 3.61 -7.62
N LYS A 262 -8.91 3.74 -6.43
CA LYS A 262 -10.05 4.65 -6.23
C LYS A 262 -9.65 6.08 -6.55
N GLY A 263 -10.54 6.79 -7.24
CA GLY A 263 -10.28 8.17 -7.67
C GLY A 263 -9.62 8.32 -9.04
N LEU A 264 -9.06 7.27 -9.64
CA LEU A 264 -8.44 7.32 -10.97
C LEU A 264 -9.49 7.25 -12.10
N GLN A 265 -10.51 8.10 -12.04
CA GLN A 265 -11.63 8.07 -12.99
C GLN A 265 -11.21 8.39 -14.44
N ASN A 266 -10.08 9.07 -14.63
CA ASN A 266 -9.54 9.40 -15.94
C ASN A 266 -8.72 8.28 -16.58
N LEU A 267 -8.45 7.20 -15.83
CA LEU A 267 -7.56 6.13 -16.28
C LEU A 267 -8.17 5.37 -17.46
N LYS A 268 -7.42 5.33 -18.56
CA LYS A 268 -7.76 4.65 -19.82
C LYS A 268 -6.96 3.36 -19.99
N ARG A 269 -5.70 3.34 -19.54
CA ARG A 269 -4.79 2.19 -19.66
C ARG A 269 -4.17 1.84 -18.32
N LEU A 270 -4.34 0.60 -17.90
CA LEU A 270 -3.74 0.03 -16.68
C LEU A 270 -2.98 -1.24 -17.03
N ASP A 271 -1.67 -1.23 -16.78
CA ASP A 271 -0.85 -2.43 -16.77
C ASP A 271 -0.29 -2.66 -15.35
N CYS A 272 -0.86 -3.64 -14.67
CA CYS A 272 -0.42 -4.12 -13.35
C CYS A 272 0.04 -5.58 -13.38
N PHE A 273 0.46 -6.06 -14.55
CA PHE A 273 0.98 -7.42 -14.75
C PHE A 273 2.13 -7.73 -13.79
N ALA A 274 2.21 -8.98 -13.34
CA ALA A 274 3.30 -9.48 -12.50
C ALA A 274 3.49 -8.63 -11.23
N ASN A 275 2.48 -8.68 -10.38
CA ASN A 275 2.46 -8.18 -9.02
C ASN A 275 1.97 -9.28 -8.06
N ASN A 276 1.75 -8.94 -6.79
CA ASN A 276 1.24 -9.88 -5.78
C ASN A 276 -0.23 -9.59 -5.44
N ILE A 277 -1.01 -9.04 -6.38
CA ILE A 277 -2.36 -8.51 -6.11
C ILE A 277 -3.29 -9.66 -5.75
N MET A 278 -3.86 -9.60 -4.55
CA MET A 278 -4.80 -10.62 -4.02
C MET A 278 -6.27 -10.27 -4.28
N SER A 279 -6.56 -8.99 -4.46
CA SER A 279 -7.87 -8.49 -4.86
C SER A 279 -7.71 -7.22 -5.69
N LEU A 280 -8.56 -7.05 -6.72
CA LEU A 280 -8.46 -5.95 -7.66
C LEU A 280 -9.84 -5.30 -7.82
N ASP A 281 -10.02 -4.13 -7.21
CA ASP A 281 -11.24 -3.31 -7.33
C ASP A 281 -11.04 -2.23 -8.39
N LEU A 282 -11.69 -2.40 -9.53
CA LEU A 282 -11.67 -1.47 -10.67
C LEU A 282 -13.04 -0.80 -10.89
N SER A 283 -13.95 -0.90 -9.93
CA SER A 283 -15.35 -0.47 -10.07
C SER A 283 -15.51 1.02 -10.37
N THR A 284 -14.54 1.85 -9.96
CA THR A 284 -14.55 3.31 -10.19
C THR A 284 -13.87 3.72 -11.50
N LEU A 285 -13.16 2.80 -12.18
CA LEU A 285 -12.41 3.08 -13.41
C LEU A 285 -13.33 3.00 -14.65
N VAL A 286 -14.33 3.83 -14.70
CA VAL A 286 -15.38 3.78 -15.75
C VAL A 286 -14.90 4.15 -17.16
N ASN A 287 -13.71 4.76 -17.26
CA ASN A 287 -13.07 5.14 -18.52
C ASN A 287 -12.01 4.14 -19.00
N LEU A 288 -11.80 3.02 -18.27
CA LEU A 288 -10.78 2.05 -18.61
C LEU A 288 -11.07 1.38 -19.96
N GLU A 289 -10.09 1.48 -20.87
CA GLU A 289 -10.15 0.92 -22.23
C GLU A 289 -9.25 -0.30 -22.40
N GLU A 290 -8.09 -0.31 -21.74
CA GLU A 290 -7.12 -1.41 -21.79
C GLU A 290 -6.69 -1.81 -20.38
N LEU A 291 -6.72 -3.11 -20.12
CA LEU A 291 -6.30 -3.71 -18.85
C LEU A 291 -5.37 -4.88 -19.11
N THR A 292 -4.17 -4.82 -18.55
CA THR A 292 -3.24 -5.95 -18.44
C THR A 292 -3.02 -6.23 -16.95
N CYS A 293 -3.49 -7.38 -16.46
CA CYS A 293 -3.42 -7.71 -15.04
C CYS A 293 -3.10 -9.19 -14.76
N GLY A 294 -2.53 -9.88 -15.74
CA GLY A 294 -2.05 -11.24 -15.58
C GLY A 294 -0.94 -11.38 -14.55
N LEU A 295 -0.55 -12.61 -14.24
CA LEU A 295 0.47 -12.98 -13.26
C LEU A 295 0.28 -12.27 -11.90
N ASN A 296 -0.93 -12.42 -11.33
CA ASN A 296 -1.34 -11.94 -10.02
C ASN A 296 -2.02 -13.06 -9.21
N SER A 297 -2.45 -12.80 -7.98
CA SER A 297 -2.95 -13.82 -7.05
C SER A 297 -4.47 -13.78 -6.81
N PHE A 298 -5.22 -12.89 -7.47
CA PHE A 298 -6.67 -12.80 -7.29
C PHE A 298 -7.41 -13.96 -7.98
N GLU A 299 -8.46 -14.47 -7.34
CA GLU A 299 -9.27 -15.57 -7.86
C GLU A 299 -10.45 -15.11 -8.72
N THR A 300 -10.90 -13.89 -8.53
CA THR A 300 -12.04 -13.30 -9.23
C THR A 300 -11.73 -11.88 -9.67
N LEU A 301 -12.30 -11.47 -10.80
CA LEU A 301 -12.17 -10.12 -11.34
C LEU A 301 -13.56 -9.64 -11.78
N ASN A 302 -14.01 -8.51 -11.25
CA ASN A 302 -15.28 -7.90 -11.63
C ASN A 302 -15.04 -6.68 -12.51
N LEU A 303 -15.44 -6.78 -13.78
CA LEU A 303 -15.32 -5.75 -14.80
C LEU A 303 -16.69 -5.22 -15.26
N SER A 304 -17.77 -5.51 -14.55
CA SER A 304 -19.12 -5.13 -14.95
C SER A 304 -19.35 -3.62 -15.04
N ASN A 305 -18.53 -2.81 -14.38
CA ASN A 305 -18.57 -1.35 -14.44
C ASN A 305 -17.64 -0.76 -15.52
N ASN A 306 -16.71 -1.56 -16.07
CA ASN A 306 -15.71 -1.09 -17.02
C ASN A 306 -16.23 -1.24 -18.47
N LEU A 307 -17.31 -0.55 -18.80
CA LEU A 307 -18.05 -0.75 -20.04
C LEU A 307 -17.31 -0.25 -21.31
N LYS A 308 -16.26 0.55 -21.13
CA LYS A 308 -15.40 1.03 -22.23
C LYS A 308 -14.24 0.11 -22.54
N LEU A 309 -14.09 -1.00 -21.78
CA LEU A 309 -12.96 -1.91 -21.93
C LEU A 309 -12.99 -2.59 -23.32
N LYS A 310 -11.92 -2.43 -24.06
CA LYS A 310 -11.71 -2.95 -25.42
C LYS A 310 -10.72 -4.08 -25.46
N LYS A 311 -9.69 -4.01 -24.58
CA LYS A 311 -8.61 -4.98 -24.48
C LYS A 311 -8.42 -5.44 -23.06
N LEU A 312 -8.37 -6.77 -22.87
CA LEU A 312 -8.17 -7.43 -21.59
C LEU A 312 -7.10 -8.51 -21.73
N ASP A 313 -5.99 -8.35 -21.02
CA ASP A 313 -4.93 -9.35 -20.95
C ASP A 313 -4.85 -9.94 -19.54
N LEU A 314 -5.17 -11.23 -19.45
CA LEU A 314 -5.18 -12.07 -18.26
C LEU A 314 -4.17 -13.21 -18.38
N SER A 315 -3.16 -13.04 -19.23
CA SER A 315 -2.14 -14.07 -19.44
C SER A 315 -1.45 -14.46 -18.13
N ASP A 316 -1.03 -15.71 -18.03
CA ASP A 316 -0.34 -16.26 -16.87
C ASP A 316 -1.05 -16.03 -15.51
N SER A 317 -2.38 -16.17 -15.49
CA SER A 317 -3.22 -15.98 -14.30
C SER A 317 -3.67 -17.32 -13.68
N PRO A 318 -2.78 -18.10 -13.03
CA PRO A 318 -3.11 -19.44 -12.53
C PRO A 318 -4.16 -19.45 -11.42
N SER A 319 -4.27 -18.38 -10.66
CA SER A 319 -5.23 -18.27 -9.55
C SER A 319 -6.62 -17.82 -10.01
N LEU A 320 -6.72 -17.14 -11.17
CA LEU A 320 -7.98 -16.54 -11.63
C LEU A 320 -8.93 -17.61 -12.16
N LYS A 321 -10.10 -17.69 -11.54
CA LYS A 321 -11.16 -18.67 -11.85
C LYS A 321 -12.34 -18.04 -12.59
N THR A 322 -12.68 -16.79 -12.25
CA THR A 322 -13.91 -16.17 -12.76
C THR A 322 -13.72 -14.70 -13.06
N VAL A 323 -14.18 -14.28 -14.24
CA VAL A 323 -14.34 -12.87 -14.62
C VAL A 323 -15.83 -12.55 -14.73
N TYR A 324 -16.27 -11.48 -14.10
CA TYR A 324 -17.63 -10.97 -14.17
C TYR A 324 -17.71 -9.79 -15.14
N LEU A 325 -18.60 -9.88 -16.11
CA LEU A 325 -18.95 -8.82 -17.06
C LEU A 325 -20.40 -8.43 -16.88
N LYS A 326 -20.78 -7.24 -17.35
CA LYS A 326 -22.19 -6.85 -17.46
C LYS A 326 -22.84 -7.58 -18.63
N LYS A 327 -24.10 -7.94 -18.50
CA LYS A 327 -24.87 -8.56 -19.58
C LYS A 327 -24.86 -7.67 -20.84
N GLY A 328 -24.39 -8.24 -21.92
CA GLY A 328 -24.23 -7.53 -23.19
C GLY A 328 -22.92 -6.76 -23.37
N GLN A 329 -22.06 -6.69 -22.35
CA GLN A 329 -20.72 -6.11 -22.48
C GLN A 329 -19.88 -6.93 -23.46
N LYS A 330 -19.21 -6.25 -24.39
CA LYS A 330 -18.31 -6.86 -25.36
C LYS A 330 -16.92 -6.28 -25.23
N ILE A 331 -15.93 -7.14 -25.07
CA ILE A 331 -14.51 -6.78 -25.09
C ILE A 331 -13.96 -7.30 -26.42
N ALA A 332 -13.33 -6.42 -27.19
CA ALA A 332 -12.91 -6.74 -28.56
C ALA A 332 -11.76 -7.77 -28.58
N GLU A 333 -10.85 -7.68 -27.61
CA GLU A 333 -9.70 -8.56 -27.47
C GLU A 333 -9.59 -9.07 -26.03
N ILE A 334 -9.61 -10.39 -25.85
CA ILE A 334 -9.37 -11.04 -24.56
C ILE A 334 -8.23 -12.03 -24.75
N ILE A 335 -7.14 -11.81 -24.05
CA ILE A 335 -6.03 -12.75 -23.93
C ILE A 335 -6.13 -13.39 -22.55
N ALA A 336 -6.34 -14.68 -22.47
CA ALA A 336 -6.49 -15.37 -21.20
C ALA A 336 -5.86 -16.77 -21.28
N SER A 337 -5.34 -17.24 -20.15
CA SER A 337 -4.97 -18.64 -19.98
C SER A 337 -6.24 -19.51 -20.00
N ASN A 338 -6.12 -20.75 -20.41
CA ASN A 338 -7.24 -21.69 -20.47
C ASN A 338 -7.91 -21.86 -19.10
N ASN A 339 -9.26 -22.01 -19.09
CA ASN A 339 -10.11 -22.32 -17.94
C ASN A 339 -10.59 -21.16 -17.07
N ILE A 340 -10.56 -19.92 -17.54
CA ILE A 340 -11.23 -18.81 -16.85
C ILE A 340 -12.71 -18.77 -17.26
N ALA A 341 -13.61 -18.87 -16.28
CA ALA A 341 -15.05 -18.77 -16.54
C ALA A 341 -15.47 -17.30 -16.66
N ILE A 342 -16.16 -16.95 -17.75
CA ILE A 342 -16.80 -15.63 -17.89
C ILE A 342 -18.26 -15.75 -17.45
N LYS A 343 -18.66 -14.93 -16.46
CA LYS A 343 -20.04 -14.85 -15.96
C LYS A 343 -20.60 -13.45 -16.21
N TYR A 344 -21.88 -13.38 -16.53
CA TYR A 344 -22.57 -12.12 -16.81
C TYR A 344 -23.47 -11.75 -15.62
N LEU A 345 -23.31 -10.52 -15.16
CA LEU A 345 -24.21 -9.90 -14.19
C LEU A 345 -25.31 -9.14 -14.92
N GLU A 346 -26.51 -9.10 -14.33
CA GLU A 346 -27.68 -8.42 -14.90
C GLU A 346 -27.47 -6.92 -15.10
#